data_8cde9a917b5007737ba1bd08f6f618f1
#
_entry.id   8cde9a917b5007737ba1bd08f6f618f1
#
_cell.length_a   1.000
_cell.length_b   1.000
_cell.length_c   1.000
_cell.angle_alpha   90.00
_cell.angle_beta   90.00
_cell.angle_gamma   90.00
#
_symmetry.space_group_name_H-M   'P 1'
#
loop_
_entity.id
_entity.type
_entity.pdbx_description
1 polymer ?
#
loop_
_entity_poly.entity_id
_entity_poly.type
_entity_poly.pdbx_seq_one_letter_code
_entity_poly.pdbx_strand_id
1 'polypeptide(L)'
;QREGNTVGYYVPGSDPKTNSGNTLILAHKNVHVPAISDKMLLDDVIYEVDWDGDIVWEWKVSDHFEELGFDAIARNLMYRDPNYYTGFGNSHIAGDWVHTNSMSVLGPNKWYDAGDKRFHPDNIIIDCRDANIILIIEKATGDIVWKIGPYFDQTPELRKLGWIIGQHHCHMVPRGLPG
;
A
#
# COMPACT_ATOMS: atom_id res chain seq x y z
N GLN A 1 16.46 -1.09 -15.41
CA GLN A 1 16.99 -1.76 -14.21
C GLN A 1 15.89 -1.70 -13.16
N ARG A 2 15.41 -2.83 -12.69
CA ARG A 2 14.45 -2.91 -11.58
C ARG A 2 15.28 -2.84 -10.31
N GLU A 3 15.27 -1.70 -9.65
CA GLU A 3 15.85 -1.55 -8.33
C GLU A 3 14.73 -1.75 -7.30
N GLY A 4 14.90 -2.70 -6.38
CA GLY A 4 14.01 -2.94 -5.27
C GLY A 4 13.63 -4.41 -5.03
N ASN A 5 13.24 -4.72 -3.81
CA ASN A 5 12.69 -6.02 -3.44
C ASN A 5 11.31 -6.19 -4.10
N THR A 6 11.16 -7.20 -4.92
CA THR A 6 9.90 -7.51 -5.60
C THR A 6 9.19 -8.62 -4.83
N VAL A 7 7.98 -8.36 -4.36
CA VAL A 7 7.09 -9.38 -3.79
C VAL A 7 5.99 -9.62 -4.81
N GLY A 8 5.90 -10.85 -5.33
CA GLY A 8 4.87 -11.25 -6.28
C GLY A 8 3.74 -11.99 -5.59
N TYR A 9 2.50 -11.63 -5.92
CA TYR A 9 1.31 -12.35 -5.51
C TYR A 9 0.52 -12.81 -6.72
N TYR A 10 0.00 -14.02 -6.62
CA TYR A 10 -0.91 -14.60 -7.60
C TYR A 10 -2.31 -14.01 -7.44
N VAL A 11 -2.91 -13.53 -8.53
CA VAL A 11 -4.30 -13.07 -8.57
C VAL A 11 -5.16 -14.20 -9.14
N PRO A 12 -5.99 -14.88 -8.32
CA PRO A 12 -6.81 -15.98 -8.81
C PRO A 12 -7.84 -15.52 -9.85
N GLY A 13 -7.99 -16.28 -10.91
CA GLY A 13 -9.15 -16.19 -11.82
C GLY A 13 -8.99 -15.34 -13.07
N SER A 14 -7.81 -14.76 -13.36
CA SER A 14 -7.60 -13.98 -14.58
C SER A 14 -7.41 -14.85 -15.84
N ASP A 15 -7.05 -16.13 -15.70
CA ASP A 15 -7.11 -17.10 -16.81
C ASP A 15 -8.01 -18.28 -16.47
N PRO A 16 -9.24 -18.33 -17.03
CA PRO A 16 -10.17 -19.43 -16.78
C PRO A 16 -9.73 -20.78 -17.35
N LYS A 17 -8.76 -20.84 -18.26
CA LYS A 17 -8.30 -22.10 -18.87
C LYS A 17 -7.27 -22.81 -18.00
N THR A 18 -6.42 -22.05 -17.34
CA THR A 18 -5.31 -22.58 -16.56
C THR A 18 -5.51 -22.36 -15.07
N ASN A 19 -6.54 -21.60 -14.66
CA ASN A 19 -6.73 -21.09 -13.31
C ASN A 19 -5.49 -20.36 -12.79
N SER A 20 -4.70 -19.82 -13.71
CA SER A 20 -3.53 -19.03 -13.41
C SER A 20 -3.88 -17.56 -13.58
N GLY A 21 -3.50 -16.74 -12.63
CA GLY A 21 -3.75 -15.33 -12.63
C GLY A 21 -2.54 -14.52 -13.06
N ASN A 22 -2.76 -13.24 -13.24
CA ASN A 22 -1.68 -12.27 -13.37
C ASN A 22 -0.87 -12.19 -12.07
N THR A 23 0.29 -11.59 -12.13
CA THR A 23 1.17 -11.42 -10.98
C THR A 23 1.12 -9.97 -10.49
N LEU A 24 0.80 -9.76 -9.20
CA LEU A 24 1.00 -8.46 -8.55
C LEU A 24 2.46 -8.34 -8.12
N ILE A 25 3.05 -7.18 -8.40
CA ILE A 25 4.44 -6.87 -8.08
C ILE A 25 4.48 -5.55 -7.32
N LEU A 26 4.98 -5.58 -6.09
CA LEU A 26 5.34 -4.37 -5.36
C LEU A 26 6.76 -3.97 -5.75
N ALA A 27 6.93 -2.73 -6.18
CA ALA A 27 8.19 -2.21 -6.68
C ALA A 27 8.41 -0.76 -6.24
N HIS A 28 9.62 -0.26 -6.42
CA HIS A 28 9.95 1.14 -6.22
C HIS A 28 10.24 1.83 -7.54
N LYS A 29 9.90 3.12 -7.61
CA LYS A 29 10.17 3.99 -8.76
C LYS A 29 10.67 5.34 -8.29
N ASN A 30 11.80 5.78 -8.84
CA ASN A 30 12.28 7.14 -8.60
C ASN A 30 11.38 8.14 -9.33
N VAL A 31 10.76 9.04 -8.58
CA VAL A 31 9.85 10.06 -9.10
C VAL A 31 10.14 11.43 -8.50
N HIS A 32 9.78 12.48 -9.21
CA HIS A 32 9.79 13.84 -8.69
C HIS A 32 8.36 14.35 -8.62
N VAL A 33 7.84 14.48 -7.38
CA VAL A 33 6.48 14.95 -7.09
C VAL A 33 6.57 16.19 -6.21
N PRO A 34 6.58 17.41 -6.79
CA PRO A 34 6.77 18.66 -6.05
C PRO A 34 5.73 18.94 -4.97
N ALA A 35 4.55 18.31 -5.06
CA ALA A 35 3.51 18.40 -4.03
C ALA A 35 3.90 17.68 -2.73
N ILE A 36 4.81 16.69 -2.81
CA ILE A 36 5.26 15.90 -1.66
C ILE A 36 6.63 16.38 -1.18
N SER A 37 7.59 16.55 -2.11
CA SER A 37 8.95 17.02 -1.80
C SER A 37 9.60 17.66 -3.01
N ASP A 38 10.54 18.59 -2.77
CA ASP A 38 11.44 19.14 -3.79
C ASP A 38 12.60 18.17 -4.13
N LYS A 39 12.70 17.08 -3.37
CA LYS A 39 13.71 16.03 -3.57
C LYS A 39 13.12 14.87 -4.36
N MET A 40 14.01 14.04 -4.91
CA MET A 40 13.61 12.77 -5.54
C MET A 40 13.00 11.84 -4.50
N LEU A 41 11.86 11.24 -4.83
CA LEU A 41 11.19 10.23 -4.00
C LEU A 41 11.48 8.83 -4.55
N LEU A 42 11.63 7.88 -3.65
CA LEU A 42 11.48 6.47 -3.91
C LEU A 42 10.01 6.11 -3.68
N ASP A 43 9.21 6.16 -4.74
CA ASP A 43 7.77 5.94 -4.65
C ASP A 43 7.44 4.45 -4.75
N ASP A 44 6.50 4.02 -3.95
CA ASP A 44 6.02 2.64 -3.98
C ASP A 44 4.95 2.48 -5.05
N VAL A 45 5.12 1.46 -5.88
CA VAL A 45 4.26 1.19 -7.04
C VAL A 45 3.82 -0.27 -7.03
N ILE A 46 2.56 -0.50 -7.30
CA ILE A 46 2.02 -1.84 -7.52
C ILE A 46 1.75 -2.01 -9.00
N TYR A 47 2.31 -3.05 -9.59
CA TYR A 47 2.02 -3.49 -10.95
C TYR A 47 1.22 -4.79 -10.94
N GLU A 48 0.26 -4.92 -11.84
CA GLU A 48 -0.25 -6.21 -12.27
C GLU A 48 0.34 -6.53 -13.62
N VAL A 49 0.96 -7.69 -13.73
CA VAL A 49 1.65 -8.15 -14.93
C VAL A 49 0.99 -9.44 -15.39
N ASP A 50 0.65 -9.51 -16.67
CA ASP A 50 0.07 -10.70 -17.28
C ASP A 50 1.14 -11.75 -17.66
N TRP A 51 0.71 -12.84 -18.32
CA TRP A 51 1.58 -13.95 -18.72
C TRP A 51 2.54 -13.60 -19.84
N ASP A 52 2.23 -12.61 -20.65
CA ASP A 52 3.10 -12.13 -21.74
C ASP A 52 4.16 -11.14 -21.20
N GLY A 53 4.03 -10.73 -19.94
CA GLY A 53 4.93 -9.81 -19.27
C GLY A 53 4.52 -8.36 -19.40
N ASP A 54 3.32 -8.09 -19.89
CA ASP A 54 2.79 -6.75 -20.06
C ASP A 54 2.17 -6.24 -18.74
N ILE A 55 2.39 -4.95 -18.43
CA ILE A 55 1.75 -4.28 -17.30
C ILE A 55 0.31 -3.94 -17.71
N VAL A 56 -0.65 -4.60 -17.06
CA VAL A 56 -2.09 -4.42 -17.33
C VAL A 56 -2.78 -3.51 -16.30
N TRP A 57 -2.12 -3.23 -15.18
CA TRP A 57 -2.59 -2.29 -14.15
C TRP A 57 -1.40 -1.74 -13.36
N GLU A 58 -1.48 -0.46 -13.00
CA GLU A 58 -0.48 0.25 -12.19
C GLU A 58 -1.20 1.08 -11.13
N TRP A 59 -0.64 1.13 -9.92
CA TRP A 59 -1.09 1.99 -8.84
C TRP A 59 0.12 2.56 -8.10
N LYS A 60 0.14 3.87 -7.84
CA LYS A 60 1.27 4.56 -7.18
C LYS A 60 0.80 5.23 -5.92
N VAL A 61 1.57 5.10 -4.84
CA VAL A 61 1.24 5.75 -3.56
C VAL A 61 1.22 7.27 -3.69
N SER A 62 2.13 7.85 -4.48
CA SER A 62 2.21 9.31 -4.66
C SER A 62 0.97 9.93 -5.32
N ASP A 63 0.27 9.20 -6.17
CA ASP A 63 -0.97 9.68 -6.81
C ASP A 63 -2.11 9.86 -5.78
N HIS A 64 -2.01 9.23 -4.59
CA HIS A 64 -2.98 9.24 -3.51
C HIS A 64 -2.53 10.04 -2.27
N PHE A 65 -1.52 10.92 -2.41
CA PHE A 65 -0.92 11.66 -1.29
C PHE A 65 -1.94 12.37 -0.39
N GLU A 66 -2.94 13.02 -0.98
CA GLU A 66 -3.99 13.72 -0.22
C GLU A 66 -4.86 12.75 0.61
N GLU A 67 -5.16 11.58 0.05
CA GLU A 67 -5.99 10.56 0.67
C GLU A 67 -5.28 9.87 1.85
N LEU A 68 -3.95 9.86 1.88
CA LEU A 68 -3.18 9.32 3.01
C LEU A 68 -3.43 10.09 4.29
N GLY A 69 -3.78 11.39 4.19
CA GLY A 69 -4.30 12.16 5.31
C GLY A 69 -3.24 12.69 6.27
N PHE A 70 -2.03 12.92 5.79
CA PHE A 70 -0.98 13.57 6.60
C PHE A 70 -1.36 15.00 6.98
N ASP A 71 -1.10 15.39 8.21
CA ASP A 71 -1.27 16.76 8.67
C ASP A 71 -0.19 17.71 8.12
N ALA A 72 -0.36 19.00 8.36
CA ALA A 72 0.57 20.01 7.84
C ALA A 72 2.00 19.86 8.40
N ILE A 73 2.17 19.30 9.59
CA ILE A 73 3.48 19.08 10.20
C ILE A 73 4.19 17.95 9.48
N ALA A 74 3.52 16.81 9.32
CA ALA A 74 4.06 15.65 8.61
C ALA A 74 4.41 15.98 7.15
N ARG A 75 3.50 16.69 6.44
CA ARG A 75 3.74 17.15 5.05
C ARG A 75 4.97 18.07 4.98
N ASN A 76 5.14 18.99 5.90
CA ASN A 76 6.28 19.90 5.92
C ASN A 76 7.60 19.17 6.19
N LEU A 77 7.59 18.16 7.07
CA LEU A 77 8.75 17.31 7.33
C LEU A 77 9.14 16.50 6.09
N MET A 78 8.18 15.81 5.45
CA MET A 78 8.39 15.05 4.22
C MET A 78 8.90 15.93 3.07
N TYR A 79 8.36 17.15 2.95
CA TYR A 79 8.81 18.10 1.92
C TYR A 79 10.31 18.42 2.05
N ARG A 80 10.79 18.61 3.28
CA ARG A 80 12.19 18.94 3.57
C ARG A 80 13.11 17.74 3.54
N ASP A 81 12.61 16.61 4.06
CA ASP A 81 13.37 15.37 4.15
C ASP A 81 12.46 14.14 4.05
N PRO A 82 12.24 13.61 2.85
CA PRO A 82 11.39 12.44 2.67
C PRO A 82 11.97 11.14 3.27
N ASN A 83 13.24 11.15 3.74
CA ASN A 83 13.83 10.04 4.50
C ASN A 83 13.68 10.18 6.01
N TYR A 84 12.90 11.14 6.49
CA TYR A 84 12.82 11.46 7.92
C TYR A 84 12.47 10.25 8.80
N TYR A 85 11.63 9.35 8.28
CA TYR A 85 11.16 8.18 9.03
C TYR A 85 12.06 6.95 8.90
N THR A 86 12.81 6.80 7.83
CA THR A 86 13.53 5.57 7.56
C THR A 86 14.79 5.39 8.40
N GLY A 87 15.37 6.45 8.91
CA GLY A 87 16.61 6.38 9.72
C GLY A 87 17.78 5.65 9.04
N PHE A 88 17.57 5.08 7.88
CA PHE A 88 18.59 4.43 7.06
C PHE A 88 19.32 5.50 6.26
N GLY A 89 20.34 6.05 6.91
CA GLY A 89 21.09 7.17 6.36
C GLY A 89 21.67 6.92 4.99
N ASN A 90 21.64 7.99 4.20
CA ASN A 90 22.58 8.39 3.15
C ASN A 90 22.88 7.47 1.97
N SER A 91 22.30 6.29 1.83
CA SER A 91 22.58 5.40 0.70
C SER A 91 21.60 5.53 -0.46
N HIS A 92 20.49 6.27 -0.30
CA HIS A 92 19.48 6.40 -1.33
C HIS A 92 19.53 7.80 -1.97
N ILE A 93 19.60 7.81 -3.30
CA ILE A 93 19.49 9.01 -4.13
C ILE A 93 18.09 9.64 -4.00
N ALA A 94 17.10 8.84 -3.61
CA ALA A 94 15.71 9.22 -3.47
C ALA A 94 15.19 8.91 -2.05
N GLY A 95 14.25 9.74 -1.57
CA GLY A 95 13.64 9.59 -0.25
C GLY A 95 12.57 8.52 -0.21
N ASP A 96 12.74 7.56 0.68
CA ASP A 96 11.78 6.50 0.96
C ASP A 96 10.74 7.01 1.97
N TRP A 97 9.64 7.54 1.46
CA TRP A 97 8.75 8.40 2.24
C TRP A 97 7.58 7.72 2.94
N VAL A 98 7.17 6.54 2.50
CA VAL A 98 6.09 5.74 3.12
C VAL A 98 6.51 4.31 3.41
N HIS A 99 7.45 3.76 2.65
CA HIS A 99 7.98 2.42 2.79
C HIS A 99 6.89 1.34 2.83
N THR A 100 6.19 1.16 1.72
CA THR A 100 5.26 0.03 1.58
C THR A 100 6.03 -1.26 1.57
N ASN A 101 5.85 -2.10 2.58
CA ASN A 101 6.63 -3.32 2.74
C ASN A 101 5.87 -4.62 2.53
N SER A 102 4.55 -4.57 2.46
CA SER A 102 3.75 -5.74 2.10
C SER A 102 2.50 -5.38 1.30
N MET A 103 2.06 -6.36 0.54
CA MET A 103 0.89 -6.30 -0.30
C MET A 103 0.25 -7.69 -0.37
N SER A 104 -1.08 -7.77 -0.28
CA SER A 104 -1.81 -9.01 -0.57
C SER A 104 -3.21 -8.73 -1.10
N VAL A 105 -3.76 -9.69 -1.83
CA VAL A 105 -5.19 -9.70 -2.18
C VAL A 105 -6.00 -10.12 -0.96
N LEU A 106 -7.14 -9.47 -0.71
CA LEU A 106 -7.96 -9.76 0.47
C LEU A 106 -8.48 -11.21 0.51
N GLY A 107 -8.88 -11.73 -0.64
CA GLY A 107 -9.50 -13.04 -0.73
C GLY A 107 -10.88 -13.11 -0.05
N PRO A 108 -11.52 -14.29 -0.08
CA PRO A 108 -12.82 -14.50 0.56
C PRO A 108 -12.76 -14.24 2.07
N ASN A 109 -13.64 -13.37 2.57
CA ASN A 109 -13.61 -12.93 3.96
C ASN A 109 -15.02 -12.65 4.51
N LYS A 110 -15.14 -12.69 5.85
CA LYS A 110 -16.42 -12.52 6.55
C LYS A 110 -17.05 -11.14 6.39
N TRP A 111 -16.26 -10.11 6.17
CA TRP A 111 -16.75 -8.73 6.06
C TRP A 111 -17.47 -8.50 4.75
N TYR A 112 -16.90 -8.99 3.65
CA TYR A 112 -17.57 -8.98 2.36
C TYR A 112 -18.84 -9.83 2.36
N ASP A 113 -18.82 -11.01 3.01
CA ASP A 113 -19.99 -11.87 3.18
C ASP A 113 -21.11 -11.17 3.97
N ALA A 114 -20.74 -10.29 4.92
CA ALA A 114 -21.67 -9.46 5.68
C ALA A 114 -22.21 -8.24 4.90
N GLY A 115 -21.75 -8.05 3.66
CA GLY A 115 -22.21 -6.98 2.75
C GLY A 115 -21.31 -5.74 2.68
N ASP A 116 -20.19 -5.69 3.37
CA ASP A 116 -19.27 -4.56 3.30
C ASP A 116 -18.40 -4.64 2.03
N LYS A 117 -18.75 -3.82 1.04
CA LYS A 117 -18.10 -3.81 -0.27
C LYS A 117 -16.64 -3.37 -0.26
N ARG A 118 -16.20 -2.64 0.76
CA ARG A 118 -14.80 -2.22 0.91
C ARG A 118 -13.85 -3.42 0.99
N PHE A 119 -14.36 -4.55 1.48
CA PHE A 119 -13.59 -5.79 1.66
C PHE A 119 -13.79 -6.79 0.50
N HIS A 120 -14.05 -6.29 -0.73
CA HIS A 120 -14.17 -7.16 -1.89
C HIS A 120 -12.96 -8.09 -2.02
N PRO A 121 -13.15 -9.39 -2.32
CA PRO A 121 -12.04 -10.37 -2.37
C PRO A 121 -10.89 -10.00 -3.29
N ASP A 122 -11.15 -9.28 -4.39
CA ASP A 122 -10.13 -8.88 -5.36
C ASP A 122 -9.41 -7.57 -4.97
N ASN A 123 -9.86 -6.89 -3.91
CA ASN A 123 -9.20 -5.68 -3.42
C ASN A 123 -7.83 -6.01 -2.82
N ILE A 124 -6.96 -5.02 -2.84
CA ILE A 124 -5.56 -5.15 -2.41
C ILE A 124 -5.39 -4.44 -1.06
N ILE A 125 -4.81 -5.14 -0.09
CA ILE A 125 -4.37 -4.54 1.17
C ILE A 125 -2.86 -4.33 1.12
N ILE A 126 -2.43 -3.15 1.56
CA ILE A 126 -1.02 -2.81 1.72
C ILE A 126 -0.75 -2.22 3.09
N ASP A 127 0.49 -2.29 3.54
CA ASP A 127 0.96 -1.52 4.67
C ASP A 127 2.12 -0.59 4.28
N CYS A 128 2.01 0.67 4.70
CA CYS A 128 3.03 1.69 4.57
C CYS A 128 3.71 1.84 5.93
N ARG A 129 4.83 1.13 6.11
CA ARG A 129 5.51 0.94 7.39
C ARG A 129 5.89 2.24 8.07
N ASP A 130 6.56 3.13 7.35
CA ASP A 130 7.11 4.36 7.93
C ASP A 130 6.04 5.43 8.10
N ALA A 131 4.96 5.34 7.35
CA ALA A 131 3.78 6.18 7.50
C ALA A 131 2.81 5.67 8.59
N ASN A 132 3.00 4.45 9.12
CA ASN A 132 2.08 3.78 10.04
C ASN A 132 0.64 3.70 9.48
N ILE A 133 0.51 3.40 8.19
CA ILE A 133 -0.78 3.29 7.49
C ILE A 133 -0.98 1.86 7.01
N ILE A 134 -2.19 1.35 7.20
CA ILE A 134 -2.70 0.17 6.50
C ILE A 134 -3.89 0.63 5.68
N LEU A 135 -3.96 0.24 4.41
CA LEU A 135 -5.06 0.65 3.54
C LEU A 135 -5.50 -0.47 2.60
N ILE A 136 -6.75 -0.32 2.10
CA ILE A 136 -7.32 -1.21 1.09
C ILE A 136 -7.63 -0.40 -0.15
N ILE A 137 -7.13 -0.88 -1.27
CA ILE A 137 -7.32 -0.33 -2.61
C ILE A 137 -8.44 -1.12 -3.29
N GLU A 138 -9.47 -0.45 -3.78
CA GLU A 138 -10.44 -1.05 -4.67
C GLU A 138 -9.78 -1.31 -6.03
N LYS A 139 -9.60 -2.59 -6.36
CA LYS A 139 -8.84 -2.97 -7.56
C LYS A 139 -9.46 -2.43 -8.85
N ALA A 140 -10.79 -2.30 -8.89
CA ALA A 140 -11.52 -1.86 -10.08
C ALA A 140 -11.35 -0.37 -10.39
N THR A 141 -11.24 0.49 -9.36
CA THR A 141 -11.18 1.96 -9.51
C THR A 141 -9.81 2.54 -9.19
N GLY A 142 -9.04 1.87 -8.33
CA GLY A 142 -7.80 2.39 -7.76
C GLY A 142 -8.01 3.23 -6.50
N ASP A 143 -9.25 3.44 -6.06
CA ASP A 143 -9.57 4.27 -4.89
C ASP A 143 -9.16 3.60 -3.58
N ILE A 144 -8.75 4.39 -2.59
CA ILE A 144 -8.56 3.91 -1.21
C ILE A 144 -9.94 3.82 -0.54
N VAL A 145 -10.47 2.60 -0.38
CA VAL A 145 -11.82 2.37 0.17
C VAL A 145 -11.84 2.13 1.67
N TRP A 146 -10.71 1.84 2.29
CA TRP A 146 -10.55 1.70 3.72
C TRP A 146 -9.12 2.04 4.14
N LYS A 147 -8.97 2.65 5.30
CA LYS A 147 -7.65 3.03 5.83
C LYS A 147 -7.67 3.12 7.35
N ILE A 148 -6.53 2.78 7.98
CA ILE A 148 -6.22 3.08 9.39
C ILE A 148 -4.83 3.71 9.48
N GLY A 149 -4.67 4.73 10.34
CA GLY A 149 -3.48 5.56 10.38
C GLY A 149 -3.58 6.78 9.44
N PRO A 150 -2.59 7.67 9.44
CA PRO A 150 -1.37 7.67 10.26
C PRO A 150 -1.58 8.08 11.72
N TYR A 151 -2.78 8.59 12.09
CA TYR A 151 -3.09 9.10 13.43
C TYR A 151 -4.08 8.19 14.15
N PHE A 152 -3.70 7.72 15.33
CA PHE A 152 -4.48 6.76 16.12
C PHE A 152 -5.17 7.40 17.36
N ASP A 153 -5.14 8.69 17.47
CA ASP A 153 -5.75 9.47 18.57
C ASP A 153 -7.00 10.26 18.16
N GLN A 154 -7.41 10.19 16.91
CA GLN A 154 -8.51 10.98 16.35
C GLN A 154 -9.89 10.58 16.88
N THR A 155 -10.08 9.29 17.20
CA THR A 155 -11.35 8.78 17.74
C THR A 155 -11.14 7.97 19.04
N PRO A 156 -12.19 7.80 19.88
CA PRO A 156 -12.11 6.93 21.06
C PRO A 156 -11.72 5.49 20.73
N GLU A 157 -12.23 4.97 19.61
CA GLU A 157 -11.96 3.59 19.13
C GLU A 157 -10.49 3.45 18.75
N LEU A 158 -9.93 4.40 17.99
CA LEU A 158 -8.51 4.40 17.61
C LEU A 158 -7.62 4.55 18.84
N ARG A 159 -7.96 5.42 19.80
CA ARG A 159 -7.21 5.55 21.07
C ARG A 159 -7.22 4.24 21.86
N LYS A 160 -8.33 3.52 21.87
CA LYS A 160 -8.45 2.22 22.54
C LYS A 160 -7.63 1.13 21.84
N LEU A 161 -7.56 1.19 20.51
CA LEU A 161 -6.72 0.28 19.72
C LEU A 161 -5.23 0.49 20.03
N GLY A 162 -4.82 1.74 20.23
CA GLY A 162 -3.42 2.11 20.37
C GLY A 162 -2.73 2.32 19.01
N TRP A 163 -1.44 2.64 19.06
CA TRP A 163 -0.65 2.88 17.87
C TRP A 163 -0.16 1.59 17.23
N ILE A 164 -0.34 1.47 15.91
CA ILE A 164 0.32 0.46 15.07
C ILE A 164 1.56 1.13 14.51
N ILE A 165 2.74 0.61 14.82
CA ILE A 165 4.01 1.23 14.46
C ILE A 165 4.92 0.20 13.80
N GLY A 166 5.45 0.53 12.62
CA GLY A 166 6.44 -0.29 11.93
C GLY A 166 5.92 -1.66 11.53
N GLN A 167 4.64 -1.75 11.17
CA GLN A 167 3.98 -2.99 10.77
C GLN A 167 4.60 -3.60 9.52
N HIS A 168 4.48 -4.92 9.44
CA HIS A 168 4.90 -5.72 8.29
C HIS A 168 3.88 -6.80 8.03
N HIS A 169 3.70 -7.17 6.75
CA HIS A 169 2.92 -8.31 6.30
C HIS A 169 1.45 -8.25 6.76
N CYS A 170 0.81 -7.12 6.53
CA CYS A 170 -0.62 -6.97 6.75
C CYS A 170 -1.40 -7.84 5.77
N HIS A 171 -2.34 -8.64 6.27
CA HIS A 171 -3.23 -9.44 5.42
C HIS A 171 -4.56 -9.70 6.09
N MET A 172 -5.57 -10.01 5.28
CA MET A 172 -6.89 -10.41 5.77
C MET A 172 -6.83 -11.81 6.37
N VAL A 173 -7.45 -11.98 7.54
CA VAL A 173 -7.62 -13.32 8.13
C VAL A 173 -8.54 -14.14 7.20
N PRO A 174 -8.07 -15.29 6.69
CA PRO A 174 -8.87 -16.12 5.77
C PRO A 174 -10.19 -16.59 6.41
N ARG A 175 -11.22 -16.75 5.55
CA ARG A 175 -12.51 -17.30 5.96
C ARG A 175 -12.32 -18.64 6.67
N GLY A 176 -13.01 -18.81 7.80
CA GLY A 176 -12.98 -20.04 8.60
C GLY A 176 -11.90 -20.09 9.68
N LEU A 177 -11.02 -19.10 9.72
CA LEU A 177 -10.09 -18.93 10.85
C LEU A 177 -10.70 -18.00 11.90
N PRO A 178 -10.36 -18.19 13.20
CA PRO A 178 -10.77 -17.27 14.26
C PRO A 178 -10.20 -15.88 14.03
N GLY A 179 -11.06 -14.84 14.15
CA GLY A 179 -10.64 -13.44 13.95
C GLY A 179 -11.81 -12.51 13.65
#